data_b98925de35f18b2872031f9f924b3b6e
#
_entry.id   b98925de35f18b2872031f9f924b3b6e
#
_cell.length_a   1.000
_cell.length_b   1.000
_cell.length_c   1.000
_cell.angle_alpha   90.00
_cell.angle_beta   90.00
_cell.angle_gamma   90.00
#
_symmetry.space_group_name_H-M   'P 1'
#
loop_
_entity.id
_entity.type
_entity.pdbx_description
1 polymer ?
#
loop_
_entity_poly.entity_id
_entity_poly.type
_entity_poly.pdbx_seq_one_letter_code
_entity_poly.pdbx_strand_id
1 'polypeptide(L)'
;MTHLRWLGLTLVICLGLVHAAQADVRTDEKTKFQLGGVLGKVAGIFGGKAVREGVDSTVMVKGDRMVMTNGSTSQIVDLAEEKVYTIDLKQKTYTVVTFADIRRQYEEARRKAEEEAKKAGNEKPEAAPEKQQNQPQVEVDFDVKNTGMTKTINGFETHQAVMTVTVREKGKTLEENGGLVLTSDLWLAPRMPEMNELADFNLRYAQKLYGPMVSGASPQDMATVLAMYPLVKPAIEKMATEGKKLEGTPILTVITADAVKSAAQLAEEQKANSSSSPTNATSVSGLLGGLARKAAKKDEAPSPKATILTTSTEVLRISTNVSATDVALPAGLKQKNP
;
A
#
# COMPACT_ATOMS: atom_id res chain seq x y z
N MET A 1 47.14 -5.63 -71.37
CA MET A 1 46.25 -6.77 -71.16
C MET A 1 46.37 -7.19 -69.75
N THR A 2 45.36 -6.95 -68.92
CA THR A 2 44.92 -7.79 -67.79
C THR A 2 44.01 -6.91 -66.90
N HIS A 3 42.73 -7.23 -66.94
CA HIS A 3 41.65 -6.59 -66.18
C HIS A 3 41.67 -7.10 -64.75
N LEU A 4 41.88 -6.19 -63.79
CA LEU A 4 41.71 -6.51 -62.37
C LEU A 4 40.32 -6.05 -61.90
N ARG A 5 39.42 -7.03 -61.69
CA ARG A 5 38.05 -6.85 -61.18
C ARG A 5 38.11 -6.59 -59.70
N TRP A 6 37.70 -5.38 -59.28
CA TRP A 6 37.44 -5.05 -57.90
C TRP A 6 36.08 -5.60 -57.47
N LEU A 7 36.09 -6.62 -56.61
CA LEU A 7 34.91 -7.08 -55.89
C LEU A 7 34.71 -6.13 -54.66
N GLY A 8 33.71 -5.28 -54.76
CA GLY A 8 33.25 -4.48 -53.60
C GLY A 8 32.47 -5.38 -52.66
N LEU A 9 33.04 -5.66 -51.48
CA LEU A 9 32.36 -6.34 -50.36
C LEU A 9 31.54 -5.32 -49.59
N THR A 10 30.25 -5.22 -49.89
CA THR A 10 29.30 -4.39 -49.13
C THR A 10 28.94 -5.10 -47.83
N LEU A 11 29.62 -4.74 -46.75
CA LEU A 11 29.26 -5.18 -45.39
C LEU A 11 28.00 -4.45 -44.95
N VAL A 12 26.84 -5.07 -45.09
CA VAL A 12 25.57 -4.60 -44.48
C VAL A 12 25.62 -4.89 -43.01
N ILE A 13 25.96 -3.86 -42.22
CA ILE A 13 25.82 -3.90 -40.75
C ILE A 13 24.32 -3.76 -40.47
N CYS A 14 23.64 -4.88 -40.29
CA CYS A 14 22.33 -4.90 -39.65
C CYS A 14 22.53 -4.52 -38.16
N LEU A 15 22.43 -3.24 -37.84
CA LEU A 15 22.19 -2.81 -36.47
C LEU A 15 20.78 -3.31 -36.08
N GLY A 16 20.73 -4.55 -35.58
CA GLY A 16 19.57 -5.05 -34.88
C GLY A 16 19.40 -4.18 -33.64
N LEU A 17 18.41 -3.28 -33.68
CA LEU A 17 17.87 -2.68 -32.48
C LEU A 17 17.38 -3.81 -31.58
N VAL A 18 18.23 -4.23 -30.64
CA VAL A 18 17.81 -5.08 -29.53
C VAL A 18 16.87 -4.21 -28.70
N HIS A 19 15.60 -4.20 -29.08
CA HIS A 19 14.57 -3.78 -28.16
C HIS A 19 14.67 -4.80 -27.02
N ALA A 20 15.12 -4.34 -25.85
CA ALA A 20 14.93 -5.12 -24.65
C ALA A 20 13.45 -5.50 -24.63
N ALA A 21 13.16 -6.78 -24.84
CA ALA A 21 11.78 -7.27 -24.81
C ALA A 21 11.31 -7.02 -23.38
N GLN A 22 10.56 -5.94 -23.18
CA GLN A 22 9.84 -5.72 -21.94
C GLN A 22 8.86 -6.88 -21.83
N ALA A 23 8.98 -7.62 -20.76
CA ALA A 23 8.13 -8.77 -20.52
C ALA A 23 6.74 -8.26 -20.17
N ASP A 24 5.77 -8.49 -21.05
CA ASP A 24 4.37 -8.21 -20.73
C ASP A 24 3.96 -9.06 -19.53
N VAL A 25 3.13 -8.52 -18.64
CA VAL A 25 2.63 -9.27 -17.48
C VAL A 25 1.15 -9.00 -17.23
N ARG A 26 0.45 -10.07 -16.91
CA ARG A 26 -0.92 -10.03 -16.38
C ARG A 26 -0.99 -10.81 -15.09
N THR A 27 -1.56 -10.20 -14.06
CA THR A 27 -1.94 -10.85 -12.81
C THR A 27 -3.45 -10.80 -12.63
N ASP A 28 -4.04 -11.92 -12.25
CA ASP A 28 -5.42 -11.98 -11.77
C ASP A 28 -5.34 -12.23 -10.26
N GLU A 29 -5.99 -11.40 -9.47
CA GLU A 29 -5.87 -11.37 -8.01
C GLU A 29 -7.23 -11.32 -7.35
N LYS A 30 -7.32 -11.81 -6.12
CA LYS A 30 -8.49 -11.68 -5.25
C LYS A 30 -8.12 -11.05 -3.92
N THR A 31 -8.75 -9.92 -3.60
CA THR A 31 -8.55 -9.24 -2.33
C THR A 31 -9.80 -9.34 -1.46
N LYS A 32 -9.63 -9.76 -0.20
CA LYS A 32 -10.67 -9.81 0.81
C LYS A 32 -10.32 -8.86 1.95
N PHE A 33 -11.35 -8.26 2.53
CA PHE A 33 -11.25 -7.36 3.66
C PHE A 33 -12.14 -7.84 4.80
N GLN A 34 -11.60 -7.87 6.01
CA GLN A 34 -12.36 -8.13 7.22
C GLN A 34 -12.06 -7.03 8.23
N LEU A 35 -13.08 -6.29 8.62
CA LEU A 35 -12.99 -5.32 9.70
C LEU A 35 -13.37 -5.97 11.01
N GLY A 36 -12.58 -5.73 12.04
CA GLY A 36 -12.83 -6.26 13.38
C GLY A 36 -13.96 -5.53 14.11
N GLY A 37 -14.50 -6.17 15.13
CA GLY A 37 -15.42 -5.58 16.09
C GLY A 37 -16.70 -4.99 15.49
N VAL A 38 -17.10 -3.82 16.02
CA VAL A 38 -18.33 -3.12 15.58
C VAL A 38 -18.24 -2.65 14.15
N LEU A 39 -17.05 -2.23 13.69
CA LEU A 39 -16.82 -1.83 12.30
C LEU A 39 -17.09 -3.00 11.33
N GLY A 40 -16.68 -4.23 11.71
CA GLY A 40 -16.97 -5.43 10.93
C GLY A 40 -18.46 -5.76 10.85
N LYS A 41 -19.20 -5.55 11.94
CA LYS A 41 -20.65 -5.74 11.95
C LYS A 41 -21.35 -4.74 11.02
N VAL A 42 -20.97 -3.45 11.07
CA VAL A 42 -21.52 -2.42 10.21
C VAL A 42 -21.15 -2.66 8.74
N ALA A 43 -19.87 -2.98 8.47
CA ALA A 43 -19.41 -3.31 7.14
C ALA A 43 -20.11 -4.57 6.57
N GLY A 44 -20.38 -5.58 7.40
CA GLY A 44 -21.13 -6.78 7.01
C GLY A 44 -22.57 -6.49 6.61
N ILE A 45 -23.19 -5.45 7.19
CA ILE A 45 -24.56 -5.04 6.86
C ILE A 45 -24.58 -4.15 5.61
N PHE A 46 -23.67 -3.20 5.50
CA PHE A 46 -23.67 -2.17 4.44
C PHE A 46 -22.63 -2.40 3.34
N GLY A 47 -21.62 -3.23 3.57
CA GLY A 47 -20.48 -3.43 2.64
C GLY A 47 -20.78 -4.30 1.41
N GLY A 48 -21.99 -4.83 1.31
CA GLY A 48 -22.46 -5.57 0.15
C GLY A 48 -21.63 -6.83 -0.16
N LYS A 49 -21.65 -7.22 -1.45
CA LYS A 49 -21.01 -8.43 -1.97
C LYS A 49 -19.46 -8.37 -1.86
N ALA A 50 -18.88 -7.21 -2.11
CA ALA A 50 -17.42 -7.01 -2.10
C ALA A 50 -16.77 -7.32 -0.74
N VAL A 51 -17.42 -6.97 0.38
CA VAL A 51 -16.93 -7.27 1.73
C VAL A 51 -17.03 -8.75 2.05
N ARG A 52 -18.06 -9.44 1.55
CA ARG A 52 -18.30 -10.86 1.85
C ARG A 52 -17.50 -11.81 0.96
N GLU A 53 -17.42 -11.53 -0.33
CA GLU A 53 -16.85 -12.42 -1.34
C GLU A 53 -15.43 -12.00 -1.75
N GLY A 54 -15.04 -10.78 -1.40
CA GLY A 54 -13.83 -10.13 -1.87
C GLY A 54 -14.02 -9.48 -3.23
N VAL A 55 -12.95 -8.90 -3.72
CA VAL A 55 -12.88 -8.17 -4.98
C VAL A 55 -11.86 -8.84 -5.87
N ASP A 56 -12.30 -9.28 -7.04
CA ASP A 56 -11.41 -9.76 -8.08
C ASP A 56 -10.84 -8.57 -8.85
N SER A 57 -9.54 -8.57 -9.07
CA SER A 57 -8.82 -7.56 -9.82
C SER A 57 -7.91 -8.20 -10.86
N THR A 58 -7.71 -7.50 -11.96
CA THR A 58 -6.73 -7.86 -12.98
C THR A 58 -5.81 -6.67 -13.21
N VAL A 59 -4.50 -6.92 -13.16
CA VAL A 59 -3.48 -5.94 -13.54
C VAL A 59 -2.77 -6.44 -14.78
N MET A 60 -2.63 -5.58 -15.77
CA MET A 60 -1.92 -5.89 -17.04
C MET A 60 -0.94 -4.78 -17.33
N VAL A 61 0.29 -5.15 -17.64
CA VAL A 61 1.34 -4.21 -18.07
C VAL A 61 1.83 -4.63 -19.45
N LYS A 62 1.93 -3.65 -20.33
CA LYS A 62 2.56 -3.78 -21.64
C LYS A 62 3.26 -2.48 -22.02
N GLY A 63 4.58 -2.51 -22.03
CA GLY A 63 5.39 -1.33 -22.34
C GLY A 63 5.11 -0.16 -21.40
N ASP A 64 4.64 0.95 -21.94
CA ASP A 64 4.33 2.18 -21.18
C ASP A 64 2.87 2.26 -20.69
N ARG A 65 2.11 1.15 -20.76
CA ARG A 65 0.72 1.11 -20.31
C ARG A 65 0.49 0.05 -19.25
N MET A 66 -0.23 0.46 -18.21
CA MET A 66 -0.78 -0.44 -17.19
C MET A 66 -2.28 -0.28 -17.12
N VAL A 67 -2.99 -1.38 -17.08
CA VAL A 67 -4.43 -1.43 -16.86
C VAL A 67 -4.69 -2.17 -15.55
N MET A 68 -5.48 -1.56 -14.68
CA MET A 68 -5.99 -2.21 -13.47
C MET A 68 -7.51 -2.23 -13.54
N THR A 69 -8.10 -3.40 -13.51
CA THR A 69 -9.57 -3.57 -13.49
C THR A 69 -10.00 -4.17 -12.17
N ASN A 70 -11.01 -3.57 -11.55
CA ASN A 70 -11.55 -3.96 -10.27
C ASN A 70 -13.08 -3.90 -10.35
N GLY A 71 -13.71 -5.05 -10.47
CA GLY A 71 -15.14 -5.14 -10.65
C GLY A 71 -15.64 -4.40 -11.89
N SER A 72 -16.30 -3.26 -11.70
CA SER A 72 -16.84 -2.45 -12.80
C SER A 72 -16.05 -1.18 -13.10
N THR A 73 -14.93 -0.99 -12.43
CA THR A 73 -14.04 0.16 -12.63
C THR A 73 -12.73 -0.33 -13.24
N SER A 74 -12.22 0.40 -14.21
CA SER A 74 -10.89 0.14 -14.76
C SER A 74 -10.11 1.45 -14.78
N GLN A 75 -8.80 1.35 -14.58
CA GLN A 75 -7.88 2.47 -14.67
C GLN A 75 -6.77 2.12 -15.67
N ILE A 76 -6.44 3.06 -16.55
CA ILE A 76 -5.29 2.95 -17.45
C ILE A 76 -4.30 4.04 -17.05
N VAL A 77 -3.08 3.65 -16.76
CA VAL A 77 -1.94 4.58 -16.63
C VAL A 77 -1.11 4.49 -17.91
N ASP A 78 -1.00 5.60 -18.60
CA ASP A 78 -0.19 5.74 -19.80
C ASP A 78 1.01 6.63 -19.49
N LEU A 79 2.20 6.01 -19.43
CA LEU A 79 3.45 6.73 -19.13
C LEU A 79 3.92 7.57 -20.32
N ALA A 80 3.64 7.17 -21.55
CA ALA A 80 4.04 7.92 -22.75
C ALA A 80 3.24 9.20 -22.88
N GLU A 81 1.92 9.14 -22.64
CA GLU A 81 1.03 10.30 -22.70
C GLU A 81 0.97 11.09 -21.38
N GLU A 82 1.54 10.56 -20.29
CA GLU A 82 1.46 11.10 -18.93
C GLU A 82 0.00 11.34 -18.47
N LYS A 83 -0.86 10.36 -18.70
CA LYS A 83 -2.29 10.42 -18.42
C LYS A 83 -2.75 9.23 -17.60
N VAL A 84 -3.79 9.46 -16.81
CA VAL A 84 -4.56 8.42 -16.12
C VAL A 84 -5.99 8.50 -16.61
N TYR A 85 -6.50 7.38 -17.11
CA TYR A 85 -7.88 7.20 -17.51
C TYR A 85 -8.60 6.41 -16.42
N THR A 86 -9.72 6.92 -15.92
CA THR A 86 -10.61 6.18 -15.00
C THR A 86 -11.90 5.86 -15.73
N ILE A 87 -12.22 4.57 -15.82
CA ILE A 87 -13.30 4.04 -16.65
C ILE A 87 -14.37 3.43 -15.77
N ASP A 88 -15.61 3.82 -15.97
CA ASP A 88 -16.79 3.13 -15.46
C ASP A 88 -17.34 2.21 -16.57
N LEU A 89 -17.08 0.92 -16.42
CA LEU A 89 -17.48 -0.10 -17.40
C LEU A 89 -18.99 -0.29 -17.46
N LYS A 90 -19.72 0.00 -16.36
CA LYS A 90 -21.20 -0.09 -16.34
C LYS A 90 -21.84 1.06 -17.08
N GLN A 91 -21.35 2.29 -16.84
CA GLN A 91 -21.88 3.48 -17.49
C GLN A 91 -21.27 3.71 -18.89
N LYS A 92 -20.26 2.93 -19.26
CA LYS A 92 -19.49 3.10 -20.50
C LYS A 92 -18.95 4.52 -20.64
N THR A 93 -18.36 5.05 -19.58
CA THR A 93 -17.80 6.40 -19.53
C THR A 93 -16.40 6.37 -18.97
N TYR A 94 -15.60 7.40 -19.29
CA TYR A 94 -14.28 7.58 -18.72
C TYR A 94 -13.98 9.05 -18.46
N THR A 95 -13.09 9.29 -17.52
CA THR A 95 -12.45 10.59 -17.26
C THR A 95 -10.96 10.48 -17.51
N VAL A 96 -10.31 11.62 -17.83
CA VAL A 96 -8.87 11.68 -18.07
C VAL A 96 -8.28 12.77 -17.18
N VAL A 97 -7.19 12.45 -16.49
CA VAL A 97 -6.41 13.39 -15.70
C VAL A 97 -4.94 13.29 -16.13
N THR A 98 -4.27 14.40 -16.35
CA THR A 98 -2.83 14.39 -16.66
C THR A 98 -2.00 14.30 -15.39
N PHE A 99 -0.75 13.83 -15.51
CA PHE A 99 0.19 13.85 -14.37
C PHE A 99 0.43 15.28 -13.86
N ALA A 100 0.43 16.26 -14.77
CA ALA A 100 0.52 17.67 -14.40
C ALA A 100 -0.67 18.12 -13.54
N ASP A 101 -1.90 17.70 -13.88
CA ASP A 101 -3.09 17.99 -13.08
C ASP A 101 -3.02 17.34 -11.71
N ILE A 102 -2.57 16.08 -11.63
CA ILE A 102 -2.40 15.37 -10.35
C ILE A 102 -1.37 16.10 -9.49
N ARG A 103 -0.23 16.51 -10.05
CA ARG A 103 0.79 17.27 -9.33
C ARG A 103 0.22 18.60 -8.82
N ARG A 104 -0.50 19.33 -9.67
CA ARG A 104 -1.14 20.62 -9.28
C ARG A 104 -2.14 20.43 -8.13
N GLN A 105 -3.01 19.42 -8.21
CA GLN A 105 -3.97 19.12 -7.14
C GLN A 105 -3.27 18.78 -5.81
N TYR A 106 -2.17 18.05 -5.88
CA TYR A 106 -1.37 17.73 -4.69
C TYR A 106 -0.75 19.00 -4.07
N GLU A 107 -0.16 19.86 -4.88
CA GLU A 107 0.43 21.13 -4.42
C GLU A 107 -0.63 22.07 -3.81
N GLU A 108 -1.80 22.16 -4.43
CA GLU A 108 -2.93 22.92 -3.88
C GLU A 108 -3.41 22.37 -2.55
N ALA A 109 -3.54 21.03 -2.44
CA ALA A 109 -3.93 20.38 -1.18
C ALA A 109 -2.90 20.62 -0.09
N ARG A 110 -1.59 20.51 -0.40
CA ARG A 110 -0.51 20.81 0.53
C ARG A 110 -0.56 22.26 1.00
N ARG A 111 -0.70 23.23 0.08
CA ARG A 111 -0.80 24.65 0.44
C ARG A 111 -1.99 24.93 1.34
N LYS A 112 -3.16 24.34 1.06
CA LYS A 112 -4.34 24.48 1.92
C LYS A 112 -4.08 23.94 3.32
N ALA A 113 -3.49 22.76 3.42
CA ALA A 113 -3.13 22.16 4.71
C ALA A 113 -2.13 23.03 5.49
N GLU A 114 -1.13 23.61 4.83
CA GLU A 114 -0.18 24.54 5.44
C GLU A 114 -0.86 25.85 5.90
N GLU A 115 -1.80 26.39 5.13
CA GLU A 115 -2.58 27.58 5.49
C GLU A 115 -3.50 27.29 6.69
N GLU A 116 -4.15 26.13 6.73
CA GLU A 116 -4.98 25.69 7.86
C GLU A 116 -4.14 25.50 9.12
N ALA A 117 -2.98 24.87 9.02
CA ALA A 117 -2.06 24.71 10.13
C ALA A 117 -1.56 26.06 10.68
N LYS A 118 -1.27 27.03 9.78
CA LYS A 118 -0.90 28.40 10.19
C LYS A 118 -2.05 29.16 10.86
N LYS A 119 -3.28 28.99 10.38
CA LYS A 119 -4.48 29.59 11.01
C LYS A 119 -4.73 29.00 12.40
N ALA A 120 -4.65 27.67 12.53
CA ALA A 120 -4.77 26.98 13.81
C ALA A 120 -3.66 27.38 14.82
N GLY A 121 -2.45 27.71 14.33
CA GLY A 121 -1.35 28.23 15.17
C GLY A 121 -1.49 29.70 15.55
N ASN A 122 -2.33 30.48 14.85
CA ASN A 122 -2.57 31.92 15.12
C ASN A 122 -3.83 32.18 15.96
N GLU A 123 -4.74 31.23 16.11
CA GLU A 123 -5.76 31.28 17.13
C GLU A 123 -5.08 30.96 18.46
N LYS A 124 -4.70 32.04 19.16
CA LYS A 124 -4.18 31.99 20.52
C LYS A 124 -5.16 31.20 21.40
N PRO A 125 -4.84 29.98 21.83
CA PRO A 125 -5.63 29.39 22.91
C PRO A 125 -5.33 30.24 24.14
N GLU A 126 -6.35 30.82 24.72
CA GLU A 126 -6.27 31.32 26.11
C GLU A 126 -5.62 30.22 26.93
N ALA A 127 -4.43 30.53 27.42
CA ALA A 127 -3.67 29.83 28.46
C ALA A 127 -4.04 28.33 28.68
N ALA A 128 -3.78 27.48 27.67
CA ALA A 128 -3.59 26.09 27.95
C ALA A 128 -2.10 25.90 28.34
N PRO A 129 -1.81 25.23 29.46
CA PRO A 129 -0.45 25.13 29.99
C PRO A 129 0.44 24.43 28.96
N GLU A 130 1.69 24.89 28.92
CA GLU A 130 2.82 24.33 28.14
C GLU A 130 2.89 22.79 28.23
N LYS A 131 2.19 22.09 27.33
CA LYS A 131 2.22 20.62 27.20
C LYS A 131 2.66 20.16 25.80
N GLN A 132 3.46 20.96 25.08
CA GLN A 132 4.07 20.52 23.83
C GLN A 132 5.35 19.68 24.02
N GLN A 133 5.75 19.36 25.25
CA GLN A 133 6.96 18.57 25.53
C GLN A 133 6.74 17.08 25.80
N ASN A 134 5.52 16.56 25.75
CA ASN A 134 5.25 15.15 26.06
C ASN A 134 4.32 14.46 25.04
N GLN A 135 4.56 14.62 23.73
CA GLN A 135 4.07 13.59 22.84
C GLN A 135 4.90 12.33 23.11
N PRO A 136 4.27 11.20 23.47
CA PRO A 136 5.02 9.98 23.72
C PRO A 136 5.83 9.64 22.46
N GLN A 137 7.15 9.57 22.62
CA GLN A 137 8.02 9.13 21.52
C GLN A 137 7.65 7.70 21.16
N VAL A 138 7.45 7.45 19.89
CA VAL A 138 7.04 6.13 19.40
C VAL A 138 8.27 5.38 18.94
N GLU A 139 8.32 4.09 19.24
CA GLU A 139 9.34 3.15 18.76
C GLU A 139 8.68 2.14 17.83
N VAL A 140 9.37 1.82 16.73
CA VAL A 140 8.93 0.83 15.75
C VAL A 140 9.92 -0.30 15.71
N ASP A 141 9.48 -1.49 16.06
CA ASP A 141 10.23 -2.72 15.87
C ASP A 141 9.77 -3.42 14.59
N PHE A 142 10.73 -4.00 13.89
CA PHE A 142 10.50 -4.73 12.66
C PHE A 142 11.22 -6.08 12.73
N ASP A 143 10.49 -7.15 12.52
CA ASP A 143 11.01 -8.52 12.52
C ASP A 143 10.55 -9.28 11.28
N VAL A 144 11.44 -10.10 10.71
CA VAL A 144 11.13 -11.00 9.60
C VAL A 144 11.61 -12.39 9.94
N LYS A 145 10.70 -13.35 9.89
CA LYS A 145 10.95 -14.76 10.20
C LYS A 145 10.52 -15.65 9.04
N ASN A 146 11.45 -16.41 8.49
CA ASN A 146 11.13 -17.55 7.65
C ASN A 146 10.73 -18.72 8.55
N THR A 147 9.51 -19.24 8.36
CA THR A 147 8.95 -20.28 9.24
C THR A 147 9.40 -21.68 8.84
N GLY A 148 9.89 -21.87 7.62
CA GLY A 148 10.18 -23.16 7.03
C GLY A 148 8.94 -23.92 6.53
N MET A 149 7.75 -23.34 6.68
CA MET A 149 6.52 -23.93 6.14
C MET A 149 6.44 -23.74 4.64
N THR A 150 5.93 -24.77 3.95
CA THR A 150 5.69 -24.74 2.50
C THR A 150 4.27 -25.22 2.19
N LYS A 151 3.68 -24.71 1.11
CA LYS A 151 2.42 -25.18 0.55
C LYS A 151 2.28 -24.78 -0.91
N THR A 152 1.45 -25.49 -1.66
CA THR A 152 1.06 -25.11 -3.02
C THR A 152 -0.19 -24.23 -2.98
N ILE A 153 -0.15 -23.06 -3.61
CA ILE A 153 -1.27 -22.12 -3.73
C ILE A 153 -1.46 -21.82 -5.21
N ASN A 154 -2.64 -22.09 -5.77
CA ASN A 154 -2.98 -21.85 -7.18
C ASN A 154 -1.95 -22.43 -8.17
N GLY A 155 -1.32 -23.57 -7.82
CA GLY A 155 -0.28 -24.20 -8.62
C GLY A 155 1.15 -23.66 -8.39
N PHE A 156 1.34 -22.67 -7.52
CA PHE A 156 2.65 -22.14 -7.15
C PHE A 156 3.16 -22.83 -5.86
N GLU A 157 4.35 -23.39 -5.94
CA GLU A 157 5.07 -23.86 -4.75
C GLU A 157 5.54 -22.66 -3.95
N THR A 158 5.13 -22.55 -2.70
CA THR A 158 5.42 -21.38 -1.85
C THR A 158 6.06 -21.77 -0.53
N HIS A 159 6.84 -20.83 0.03
CA HIS A 159 7.34 -20.89 1.41
C HIS A 159 6.81 -19.69 2.20
N GLN A 160 6.67 -19.86 3.50
CA GLN A 160 6.10 -18.84 4.38
C GLN A 160 7.18 -17.97 5.01
N ALA A 161 7.01 -16.66 4.89
CA ALA A 161 7.69 -15.66 5.69
C ALA A 161 6.66 -14.82 6.47
N VAL A 162 6.96 -14.54 7.74
CA VAL A 162 6.12 -13.68 8.58
C VAL A 162 6.90 -12.42 8.90
N MET A 163 6.32 -11.28 8.54
CA MET A 163 6.84 -9.96 8.87
C MET A 163 5.96 -9.36 9.96
N THR A 164 6.58 -8.86 11.02
CA THR A 164 5.89 -8.20 12.12
C THR A 164 6.42 -6.79 12.31
N VAL A 165 5.54 -5.81 12.32
CA VAL A 165 5.85 -4.42 12.67
C VAL A 165 5.13 -4.09 13.97
N THR A 166 5.87 -3.76 15.02
CA THR A 166 5.34 -3.38 16.32
C THR A 166 5.56 -1.89 16.55
N VAL A 167 4.47 -1.18 16.84
CA VAL A 167 4.50 0.25 17.17
C VAL A 167 4.10 0.41 18.63
N ARG A 168 4.97 0.96 19.45
CA ARG A 168 4.79 1.14 20.89
C ARG A 168 5.40 2.43 21.38
N GLU A 169 5.09 2.84 22.59
CA GLU A 169 5.76 3.96 23.26
C GLU A 169 7.23 3.61 23.50
N LYS A 170 8.11 4.54 23.21
CA LYS A 170 9.56 4.36 23.34
C LYS A 170 9.97 4.00 24.76
N GLY A 171 10.72 2.91 24.86
CA GLY A 171 11.20 2.41 26.16
C GLY A 171 10.14 1.70 27.01
N LYS A 172 8.93 1.45 26.43
CA LYS A 172 7.86 0.67 27.07
C LYS A 172 7.59 -0.61 26.28
N THR A 173 7.11 -1.63 26.96
CA THR A 173 6.62 -2.84 26.34
C THR A 173 5.16 -2.72 25.92
N LEU A 174 4.67 -3.60 25.05
CA LEU A 174 3.25 -3.68 24.72
C LEU A 174 2.40 -4.02 25.94
N GLU A 175 2.93 -4.79 26.88
CA GLU A 175 2.24 -5.15 28.12
C GLU A 175 2.08 -3.94 29.05
N GLU A 176 3.08 -3.04 29.09
CA GLU A 176 3.02 -1.83 29.93
C GLU A 176 2.07 -0.78 29.38
N ASN A 177 2.16 -0.47 28.08
CA ASN A 177 1.45 0.68 27.48
C ASN A 177 0.52 0.33 26.32
N GLY A 178 0.50 -0.92 25.88
CA GLY A 178 -0.22 -1.29 24.67
C GLY A 178 0.49 -0.81 23.41
N GLY A 179 -0.19 -0.92 22.27
CA GLY A 179 0.35 -0.48 20.99
C GLY A 179 -0.39 -1.05 19.80
N LEU A 180 0.29 -1.04 18.65
CA LEU A 180 -0.21 -1.61 17.40
C LEU A 180 0.76 -2.67 16.91
N VAL A 181 0.23 -3.81 16.46
CA VAL A 181 1.00 -4.86 15.81
C VAL A 181 0.42 -5.11 14.41
N LEU A 182 1.26 -4.95 13.40
CA LEU A 182 0.96 -5.33 12.03
C LEU A 182 1.68 -6.63 11.73
N THR A 183 0.95 -7.66 11.39
CA THR A 183 1.51 -8.95 10.97
C THR A 183 1.20 -9.18 9.51
N SER A 184 2.23 -9.39 8.69
CA SER A 184 2.09 -9.81 7.30
C SER A 184 2.54 -11.26 7.18
N ASP A 185 1.62 -12.15 6.91
CA ASP A 185 1.87 -13.56 6.56
C ASP A 185 1.99 -13.65 5.04
N LEU A 186 3.19 -13.94 4.58
CA LEU A 186 3.59 -13.92 3.18
C LEU A 186 3.90 -15.33 2.71
N TRP A 187 3.23 -15.77 1.66
CA TRP A 187 3.52 -17.02 0.98
C TRP A 187 4.18 -16.69 -0.35
N LEU A 188 5.48 -16.96 -0.42
CA LEU A 188 6.38 -16.52 -1.47
C LEU A 188 6.73 -17.71 -2.38
N ALA A 189 6.41 -17.60 -3.67
CA ALA A 189 6.94 -18.48 -4.70
C ALA A 189 8.38 -18.06 -5.09
N PRO A 190 9.15 -18.89 -5.79
CA PRO A 190 10.39 -18.45 -6.40
C PRO A 190 10.21 -17.16 -7.19
N ARG A 191 11.24 -16.32 -7.22
CA ARG A 191 11.18 -15.06 -7.96
C ARG A 191 10.80 -15.30 -9.41
N MET A 192 9.76 -14.62 -9.88
CA MET A 192 9.26 -14.69 -11.24
C MET A 192 9.72 -13.44 -12.00
N PRO A 193 10.58 -13.60 -13.04
CA PRO A 193 11.12 -12.45 -13.80
C PRO A 193 10.04 -11.56 -14.41
N GLU A 194 8.92 -12.13 -14.83
CA GLU A 194 7.78 -11.41 -15.41
C GLU A 194 7.16 -10.42 -14.43
N MET A 195 7.24 -10.68 -13.12
CA MET A 195 6.75 -9.74 -12.10
C MET A 195 7.65 -8.51 -11.92
N ASN A 196 8.88 -8.57 -12.43
CA ASN A 196 9.75 -7.39 -12.42
C ASN A 196 9.17 -6.29 -13.32
N GLU A 197 8.48 -6.63 -14.42
CA GLU A 197 7.87 -5.63 -15.32
C GLU A 197 6.83 -4.77 -14.58
N LEU A 198 6.04 -5.37 -13.70
CA LEU A 198 5.09 -4.63 -12.87
C LEU A 198 5.81 -3.69 -11.88
N ALA A 199 6.90 -4.17 -11.26
CA ALA A 199 7.71 -3.37 -10.35
C ALA A 199 8.40 -2.22 -11.08
N ASP A 200 8.98 -2.49 -12.25
CA ASP A 200 9.65 -1.51 -13.10
C ASP A 200 8.68 -0.46 -13.65
N PHE A 201 7.47 -0.89 -14.05
CA PHE A 201 6.42 0.04 -14.45
C PHE A 201 6.06 0.99 -13.30
N ASN A 202 5.82 0.46 -12.10
CA ASN A 202 5.46 1.26 -10.93
C ASN A 202 6.59 2.23 -10.54
N LEU A 203 7.85 1.82 -10.68
CA LEU A 203 8.99 2.71 -10.47
C LEU A 203 9.02 3.85 -11.50
N ARG A 204 8.87 3.54 -12.80
CA ARG A 204 8.79 4.55 -13.87
C ARG A 204 7.61 5.49 -13.66
N TYR A 205 6.46 4.98 -13.25
CA TYR A 205 5.28 5.78 -12.92
C TYR A 205 5.56 6.73 -11.77
N ALA A 206 6.11 6.22 -10.67
CA ALA A 206 6.46 7.05 -9.53
C ALA A 206 7.49 8.13 -9.90
N GLN A 207 8.51 7.80 -10.69
CA GLN A 207 9.50 8.76 -11.16
C GLN A 207 8.88 9.85 -12.05
N LYS A 208 8.01 9.48 -13.00
CA LYS A 208 7.34 10.45 -13.87
C LYS A 208 6.33 11.33 -13.13
N LEU A 209 5.58 10.75 -12.19
CA LEU A 209 4.56 11.49 -11.45
C LEU A 209 5.16 12.36 -10.34
N TYR A 210 6.06 11.81 -9.54
CA TYR A 210 6.58 12.47 -8.34
C TYR A 210 8.01 13.01 -8.51
N GLY A 211 8.78 12.51 -9.49
CA GLY A 211 10.15 12.94 -9.71
C GLY A 211 10.33 14.46 -9.85
N PRO A 212 9.49 15.18 -10.60
CA PRO A 212 9.54 16.64 -10.67
C PRO A 212 9.29 17.34 -9.33
N MET A 213 8.44 16.75 -8.47
CA MET A 213 8.15 17.30 -7.14
C MET A 213 9.32 17.08 -6.19
N VAL A 214 9.98 15.90 -6.28
CA VAL A 214 11.14 15.55 -5.45
C VAL A 214 12.40 16.28 -5.92
N SER A 215 12.61 16.44 -7.22
CA SER A 215 13.76 17.17 -7.79
C SER A 215 13.76 18.66 -7.50
N GLY A 216 12.57 19.25 -7.23
CA GLY A 216 12.42 20.62 -6.78
C GLY A 216 12.48 20.79 -5.25
N ALA A 217 12.43 19.70 -4.50
CA ALA A 217 12.49 19.75 -3.05
C ALA A 217 13.94 19.99 -2.59
N SER A 218 14.15 21.01 -1.76
CA SER A 218 15.48 21.23 -1.16
C SER A 218 15.81 20.12 -0.15
N PRO A 219 17.09 19.89 0.18
CA PRO A 219 17.46 19.00 1.28
C PRO A 219 16.76 19.36 2.60
N GLN A 220 16.44 20.66 2.79
CA GLN A 220 15.67 21.16 3.91
C GLN A 220 14.22 20.67 3.88
N ASP A 221 13.57 20.69 2.71
CA ASP A 221 12.17 20.22 2.56
C ASP A 221 12.08 18.71 2.83
N MET A 222 13.05 17.94 2.31
CA MET A 222 13.14 16.50 2.60
C MET A 222 13.39 16.24 4.09
N ALA A 223 14.28 17.01 4.72
CA ALA A 223 14.53 16.90 6.16
C ALA A 223 13.27 17.27 6.96
N THR A 224 12.49 18.26 6.51
CA THR A 224 11.23 18.66 7.15
C THR A 224 10.17 17.56 7.03
N VAL A 225 10.02 16.96 5.85
CA VAL A 225 9.12 15.81 5.65
C VAL A 225 9.52 14.63 6.54
N LEU A 226 10.81 14.29 6.59
CA LEU A 226 11.31 13.23 7.48
C LEU A 226 11.14 13.58 8.97
N ALA A 227 11.24 14.86 9.33
CA ALA A 227 10.99 15.32 10.71
C ALA A 227 9.50 15.26 11.10
N MET A 228 8.59 15.48 10.14
CA MET A 228 7.14 15.31 10.36
C MET A 228 6.75 13.84 10.53
N TYR A 229 7.54 12.92 9.95
CA TYR A 229 7.32 11.48 10.03
C TYR A 229 8.55 10.77 10.61
N PRO A 230 8.87 10.95 11.88
CA PRO A 230 10.11 10.45 12.49
C PRO A 230 10.26 8.93 12.45
N LEU A 231 9.15 8.21 12.22
CA LEU A 231 9.13 6.75 12.10
C LEU A 231 9.42 6.24 10.68
N VAL A 232 9.33 7.11 9.66
CA VAL A 232 9.50 6.71 8.25
C VAL A 232 10.95 6.33 7.96
N LYS A 233 11.92 7.11 8.42
CA LYS A 233 13.35 6.84 8.18
C LYS A 233 13.80 5.50 8.79
N PRO A 234 13.60 5.22 10.09
CA PRO A 234 13.94 3.92 10.68
C PRO A 234 13.21 2.75 10.04
N ALA A 235 11.96 2.95 9.63
CA ALA A 235 11.18 1.91 8.96
C ALA A 235 11.77 1.57 7.58
N ILE A 236 12.16 2.57 6.78
CA ILE A 236 12.82 2.36 5.48
C ILE A 236 14.17 1.66 5.65
N GLU A 237 15.00 2.10 6.62
CA GLU A 237 16.30 1.48 6.89
C GLU A 237 16.17 0.01 7.31
N LYS A 238 15.21 -0.30 8.18
CA LYS A 238 14.91 -1.67 8.58
C LYS A 238 14.34 -2.49 7.42
N MET A 239 13.45 -1.94 6.62
CA MET A 239 12.95 -2.60 5.41
C MET A 239 14.06 -2.90 4.40
N ALA A 240 15.02 -2.00 4.22
CA ALA A 240 16.15 -2.23 3.32
C ALA A 240 17.06 -3.38 3.78
N THR A 241 17.23 -3.56 5.09
CA THR A 241 18.05 -4.64 5.67
C THR A 241 17.31 -5.97 5.77
N GLU A 242 16.09 -5.95 6.28
CA GLU A 242 15.29 -7.15 6.55
C GLU A 242 14.53 -7.63 5.30
N GLY A 243 14.23 -6.73 4.36
CA GLY A 243 13.51 -7.06 3.12
C GLY A 243 14.23 -8.09 2.23
N LYS A 244 15.56 -8.23 2.39
CA LYS A 244 16.32 -9.31 1.74
C LYS A 244 15.89 -10.71 2.18
N LYS A 245 15.30 -10.85 3.37
CA LYS A 245 14.75 -12.11 3.87
C LYS A 245 13.40 -12.47 3.22
N LEU A 246 12.80 -11.53 2.48
CA LEU A 246 11.52 -11.68 1.78
C LEU A 246 11.73 -11.95 0.29
N GLU A 247 12.74 -12.77 -0.06
CA GLU A 247 13.01 -13.10 -1.46
C GLU A 247 11.93 -13.99 -2.04
N GLY A 248 11.36 -13.58 -3.17
CA GLY A 248 10.33 -14.34 -3.87
C GLY A 248 9.23 -13.45 -4.42
N THR A 249 8.25 -14.09 -5.06
CA THR A 249 7.03 -13.45 -5.57
C THR A 249 5.88 -13.75 -4.62
N PRO A 250 5.24 -12.77 -3.99
CA PRO A 250 4.10 -12.99 -3.10
C PRO A 250 2.91 -13.57 -3.89
N ILE A 251 2.45 -14.75 -3.49
CA ILE A 251 1.26 -15.42 -4.05
C ILE A 251 0.06 -15.22 -3.13
N LEU A 252 0.28 -15.26 -1.82
CA LEU A 252 -0.74 -14.92 -0.84
C LEU A 252 -0.11 -14.03 0.22
N THR A 253 -0.74 -12.89 0.46
CA THR A 253 -0.38 -11.97 1.52
C THR A 253 -1.58 -11.76 2.43
N VAL A 254 -1.45 -12.07 3.71
CA VAL A 254 -2.46 -11.75 4.72
C VAL A 254 -1.88 -10.75 5.69
N ILE A 255 -2.47 -9.56 5.75
CA ILE A 255 -2.06 -8.50 6.67
C ILE A 255 -3.13 -8.37 7.75
N THR A 256 -2.70 -8.49 9.00
CA THR A 256 -3.54 -8.28 10.17
C THR A 256 -3.03 -7.08 10.97
N ALA A 257 -3.92 -6.15 11.28
CA ALA A 257 -3.64 -5.03 12.17
C ALA A 257 -4.35 -5.27 13.50
N ASP A 258 -3.58 -5.43 14.56
CA ASP A 258 -4.06 -5.67 15.92
C ASP A 258 -3.74 -4.47 16.83
N ALA A 259 -4.76 -3.94 17.53
CA ALA A 259 -4.53 -3.13 18.69
C ALA A 259 -4.20 -4.04 19.88
N VAL A 260 -3.10 -3.77 20.56
CA VAL A 260 -2.67 -4.49 21.76
C VAL A 260 -2.96 -3.61 22.96
N LYS A 261 -3.67 -4.15 23.95
CA LYS A 261 -4.02 -3.47 25.20
C LYS A 261 -2.92 -3.68 26.22
N SER A 262 -2.67 -2.65 27.05
CA SER A 262 -1.79 -2.81 28.19
C SER A 262 -2.44 -3.69 29.27
N ALA A 263 -1.64 -4.20 30.20
CA ALA A 263 -2.13 -4.93 31.37
C ALA A 263 -3.11 -4.12 32.21
N ALA A 264 -2.88 -2.81 32.36
CA ALA A 264 -3.78 -1.89 33.05
C ALA A 264 -5.15 -1.77 32.33
N GLN A 265 -5.14 -1.62 31.00
CA GLN A 265 -6.37 -1.57 30.19
C GLN A 265 -7.18 -2.87 30.27
N LEU A 266 -6.49 -4.02 30.29
CA LEU A 266 -7.13 -5.33 30.47
C LEU A 266 -7.77 -5.48 31.85
N ALA A 267 -7.06 -5.03 32.90
CA ALA A 267 -7.59 -5.06 34.27
C ALA A 267 -8.80 -4.11 34.45
N GLU A 268 -8.79 -2.95 33.81
CA GLU A 268 -9.93 -2.02 33.79
C GLU A 268 -11.14 -2.62 33.05
N GLU A 269 -10.93 -3.29 31.92
CA GLU A 269 -12.03 -3.96 31.20
C GLU A 269 -12.63 -5.11 31.99
N GLN A 270 -11.81 -5.87 32.69
CA GLN A 270 -12.30 -6.92 33.60
C GLN A 270 -13.16 -6.33 34.72
N LYS A 271 -12.76 -5.17 35.26
CA LYS A 271 -13.54 -4.44 36.27
C LYS A 271 -14.79 -3.77 35.70
N ALA A 272 -14.70 -3.25 34.46
CA ALA A 272 -15.83 -2.56 33.80
C ALA A 272 -16.91 -3.53 33.27
N ASN A 273 -16.55 -4.79 33.02
CA ASN A 273 -17.55 -5.85 32.78
C ASN A 273 -18.35 -6.19 34.04
N SER A 274 -17.88 -5.74 35.20
CA SER A 274 -18.60 -5.85 36.48
C SER A 274 -19.26 -4.52 36.95
N SER A 275 -18.98 -3.35 36.31
CA SER A 275 -19.62 -2.06 36.66
C SER A 275 -19.47 -1.06 35.48
N SER A 276 -20.57 -0.41 35.09
CA SER A 276 -20.61 0.58 34.02
C SER A 276 -20.14 1.97 34.47
N SER A 277 -19.03 2.47 33.90
CA SER A 277 -18.66 3.91 33.93
C SER A 277 -17.64 4.28 32.81
N PRO A 278 -17.74 5.50 32.22
CA PRO A 278 -16.88 5.92 31.11
C PRO A 278 -15.59 6.58 31.58
N THR A 279 -14.46 6.28 30.95
CA THR A 279 -13.14 6.89 31.21
C THR A 279 -12.65 7.72 30.04
N ASN A 280 -12.04 8.89 30.36
CA ASN A 280 -11.49 9.87 29.41
C ASN A 280 -10.12 9.45 28.84
N ALA A 281 -9.94 9.59 27.53
CA ALA A 281 -8.73 9.20 26.81
C ALA A 281 -7.95 10.42 26.31
N THR A 282 -6.74 10.62 26.83
CA THR A 282 -5.81 11.70 26.42
C THR A 282 -4.42 11.18 25.97
N SER A 283 -4.25 9.88 25.73
CA SER A 283 -2.98 9.27 25.28
C SER A 283 -3.16 8.44 24.01
N VAL A 284 -2.07 8.15 23.28
CA VAL A 284 -2.08 7.25 22.10
C VAL A 284 -2.65 5.88 22.48
N SER A 285 -2.31 5.38 23.67
CA SER A 285 -2.90 4.15 24.23
C SER A 285 -4.41 4.30 24.48
N GLY A 286 -4.89 5.48 24.84
CA GLY A 286 -6.33 5.76 25.00
C GLY A 286 -7.10 5.78 23.69
N LEU A 287 -6.50 6.31 22.61
CA LEU A 287 -7.10 6.29 21.26
C LEU A 287 -7.14 4.87 20.70
N LEU A 288 -6.04 4.12 20.84
CA LEU A 288 -5.96 2.72 20.41
C LEU A 288 -6.85 1.82 21.29
N GLY A 289 -6.91 2.08 22.59
CA GLY A 289 -7.83 1.40 23.53
C GLY A 289 -9.30 1.66 23.20
N GLY A 290 -9.64 2.87 22.75
CA GLY A 290 -11.00 3.21 22.26
C GLY A 290 -11.37 2.44 21.00
N LEU A 291 -10.46 2.29 20.06
CA LEU A 291 -10.64 1.45 18.85
C LEU A 291 -10.74 -0.03 19.21
N ALA A 292 -9.90 -0.52 20.15
CA ALA A 292 -9.94 -1.88 20.62
C ALA A 292 -11.25 -2.23 21.35
N ARG A 293 -11.79 -1.33 22.19
CA ARG A 293 -13.11 -1.51 22.83
C ARG A 293 -14.24 -1.57 21.81
N LYS A 294 -14.20 -0.76 20.75
CA LYS A 294 -15.18 -0.84 19.67
C LYS A 294 -15.02 -2.12 18.85
N ALA A 295 -13.83 -2.73 18.81
CA ALA A 295 -13.55 -3.95 18.08
C ALA A 295 -13.92 -5.23 18.87
N ALA A 296 -13.92 -5.20 20.21
CA ALA A 296 -14.26 -6.36 21.04
C ALA A 296 -15.75 -6.69 21.01
N LYS A 297 -16.10 -7.96 20.85
CA LYS A 297 -17.47 -8.46 21.03
C LYS A 297 -17.84 -8.37 22.52
N LYS A 298 -19.08 -7.98 22.78
CA LYS A 298 -19.60 -7.77 24.14
C LYS A 298 -19.61 -9.04 25.01
N ASP A 299 -19.45 -10.21 24.43
CA ASP A 299 -19.59 -11.54 25.07
C ASP A 299 -18.30 -12.39 25.02
N GLU A 300 -17.16 -11.84 24.58
CA GLU A 300 -15.88 -12.53 24.59
C GLU A 300 -15.05 -12.08 25.81
N ALA A 301 -14.34 -13.04 26.43
CA ALA A 301 -13.37 -12.75 27.49
C ALA A 301 -12.38 -11.67 27.03
N PRO A 302 -11.92 -10.76 27.93
CA PRO A 302 -10.97 -9.72 27.57
C PRO A 302 -9.73 -10.32 26.91
N SER A 303 -9.53 -9.97 25.62
CA SER A 303 -8.35 -10.39 24.88
C SER A 303 -7.30 -9.28 24.89
N PRO A 304 -6.02 -9.59 25.10
CA PRO A 304 -4.95 -8.61 24.99
C PRO A 304 -4.80 -8.03 23.58
N LYS A 305 -5.29 -8.73 22.56
CA LYS A 305 -5.29 -8.29 21.17
C LYS A 305 -6.72 -8.12 20.65
N ALA A 306 -6.95 -7.01 19.95
CA ALA A 306 -8.18 -6.78 19.21
C ALA A 306 -7.84 -6.51 17.76
N THR A 307 -8.21 -7.43 16.89
CA THR A 307 -8.03 -7.26 15.44
C THR A 307 -8.89 -6.11 14.94
N ILE A 308 -8.26 -5.12 14.32
CA ILE A 308 -8.89 -3.94 13.71
C ILE A 308 -9.26 -4.25 12.27
N LEU A 309 -8.31 -4.85 11.54
CA LEU A 309 -8.42 -5.12 10.11
C LEU A 309 -7.62 -6.36 9.77
N THR A 310 -8.19 -7.20 8.91
CA THR A 310 -7.45 -8.22 8.18
C THR A 310 -7.69 -8.02 6.68
N THR A 311 -6.62 -7.98 5.90
CA THR A 311 -6.68 -8.01 4.44
C THR A 311 -5.99 -9.26 3.93
N SER A 312 -6.53 -9.85 2.86
CA SER A 312 -5.91 -11.00 2.20
C SER A 312 -5.90 -10.73 0.71
N THR A 313 -4.71 -10.73 0.11
CA THR A 313 -4.53 -10.63 -1.35
C THR A 313 -3.92 -11.92 -1.85
N GLU A 314 -4.59 -12.56 -2.78
CA GLU A 314 -4.21 -13.85 -3.36
C GLU A 314 -4.06 -13.70 -4.87
N VAL A 315 -2.89 -14.07 -5.39
CA VAL A 315 -2.62 -14.16 -6.83
C VAL A 315 -3.20 -15.48 -7.34
N LEU A 316 -4.19 -15.37 -8.21
CA LEU A 316 -4.87 -16.52 -8.80
C LEU A 316 -4.13 -17.03 -10.04
N ARG A 317 -3.54 -16.11 -10.81
CA ARG A 317 -2.83 -16.44 -12.05
C ARG A 317 -1.84 -15.33 -12.42
N ILE A 318 -0.71 -15.74 -13.00
CA ILE A 318 0.27 -14.88 -13.65
C ILE A 318 0.43 -15.38 -15.08
N SER A 319 0.49 -14.47 -16.05
CA SER A 319 0.75 -14.80 -17.45
C SER A 319 1.47 -13.65 -18.16
N THR A 320 2.20 -13.97 -19.23
CA THR A 320 2.92 -13.00 -20.06
C THR A 320 2.18 -12.68 -21.36
N ASN A 321 0.96 -13.18 -21.53
CA ASN A 321 0.17 -13.03 -22.76
C ASN A 321 -0.71 -11.79 -22.65
N VAL A 322 -0.14 -10.61 -22.95
CA VAL A 322 -0.87 -9.33 -22.98
C VAL A 322 -0.79 -8.76 -24.39
N SER A 323 -1.94 -8.56 -25.02
CA SER A 323 -2.05 -7.91 -26.31
C SER A 323 -2.08 -6.38 -26.20
N ALA A 324 -1.80 -5.66 -27.26
CA ALA A 324 -1.94 -4.21 -27.28
C ALA A 324 -3.40 -3.75 -27.02
N THR A 325 -4.37 -4.58 -27.39
CA THR A 325 -5.80 -4.31 -27.17
C THR A 325 -6.19 -4.46 -25.71
N ASP A 326 -5.50 -5.29 -24.92
CA ASP A 326 -5.78 -5.48 -23.50
C ASP A 326 -5.43 -4.24 -22.66
N VAL A 327 -4.49 -3.44 -23.13
CA VAL A 327 -4.06 -2.19 -22.47
C VAL A 327 -4.55 -0.92 -23.17
N ALA A 328 -5.38 -1.07 -24.21
CA ALA A 328 -5.97 0.06 -24.93
C ALA A 328 -7.23 0.59 -24.20
N LEU A 329 -7.54 1.86 -24.45
CA LEU A 329 -8.83 2.41 -24.05
C LEU A 329 -9.94 1.70 -24.84
N PRO A 330 -10.93 1.05 -24.19
CA PRO A 330 -11.98 0.33 -24.90
C PRO A 330 -12.79 1.25 -25.79
N ALA A 331 -13.16 0.75 -26.98
CA ALA A 331 -13.99 1.50 -27.92
C ALA A 331 -15.42 1.70 -27.37
N GLY A 332 -16.11 2.76 -27.82
CA GLY A 332 -17.50 3.04 -27.49
C GLY A 332 -17.72 3.66 -26.12
N LEU A 333 -16.68 4.07 -25.42
CA LEU A 333 -16.78 4.84 -24.18
C LEU A 333 -17.00 6.32 -24.46
N LYS A 334 -17.77 7.00 -23.61
CA LYS A 334 -17.98 8.46 -23.65
C LYS A 334 -17.09 9.14 -22.61
N GLN A 335 -16.34 10.15 -23.06
CA GLN A 335 -15.57 10.96 -22.11
C GLN A 335 -16.51 11.84 -21.30
N LYS A 336 -16.25 11.91 -19.99
CA LYS A 336 -16.84 12.88 -19.07
C LYS A 336 -15.75 13.85 -18.60
N ASN A 337 -16.13 15.05 -18.24
CA ASN A 337 -15.22 15.94 -17.54
C ASN A 337 -14.90 15.36 -16.16
N PRO A 338 -13.64 15.47 -15.70
CA PRO A 338 -13.20 14.99 -14.40
C PRO A 338 -13.89 15.68 -13.24
#